data_14eca2e501e079ed4535d626a8c6dccb
#
_entry.id   14eca2e501e079ed4535d626a8c6dccb
#
_cell.length_a   1.000
_cell.length_b   1.000
_cell.length_c   1.000
_cell.angle_alpha   90.00
_cell.angle_beta   90.00
_cell.angle_gamma   90.00
#
_symmetry.space_group_name_H-M   'P 1'
#
loop_
_entity.id
_entity.type
_entity.pdbx_description
1 polymer ?
#
loop_
_entity_poly.entity_id
_entity_poly.type
_entity_poly.pdbx_seq_one_letter_code
_entity_poly.pdbx_strand_id
1 'polypeptide(L)'
;MPVVKSNGESIRRGFEFVLQWKDRIGELHYGISANLTCYDDRWNINPNEAETSLKNPYKRGTQVGAYTGAYYKNLGYYADYRDVMNNPKRNGSTKLMAGDLKYYDFNGDGKIDGDDQYRMGDGTSPRANYGINVDMSYKGWSFNMLWQGATNYNIYVDAILMGGNSNYLPVIYDFQTDIWAPDNVNALYPRQHASAGFNGNNNFVGTDFWLVDARYIRLKNMSVGYDFKHKLLKNVAWMTKCNLSLAGYNLLTFSPAKKWGFDPESGSSGSGYTYPISRVYTVSLNIGF
;
A
#
# COMPACT_ATOMS: atom_id res chain seq x y z
N MET A 1 -38.18 21.69 -9.50
CA MET A 1 -36.79 21.21 -9.31
C MET A 1 -36.78 20.28 -8.09
N PRO A 2 -36.27 19.09 -8.18
CA PRO A 2 -36.10 18.24 -6.98
C PRO A 2 -35.08 18.91 -6.04
N VAL A 3 -35.46 19.06 -4.79
CA VAL A 3 -34.56 19.59 -3.76
C VAL A 3 -33.60 18.48 -3.37
N VAL A 4 -32.35 18.60 -3.77
CA VAL A 4 -31.30 17.66 -3.33
C VAL A 4 -30.93 18.03 -1.90
N LYS A 5 -31.34 17.21 -0.94
CA LYS A 5 -30.88 17.34 0.45
C LYS A 5 -29.62 16.46 0.62
N SER A 6 -28.51 17.09 0.95
CA SER A 6 -27.36 16.35 1.48
C SER A 6 -27.62 16.07 2.97
N ASN A 7 -27.88 14.82 3.29
CA ASN A 7 -28.12 14.36 4.66
C ASN A 7 -27.04 13.39 5.16
N GLY A 8 -25.87 13.42 4.53
CA GLY A 8 -24.71 12.63 4.97
C GLY A 8 -24.01 13.28 6.16
N GLU A 9 -23.61 12.46 7.10
CA GLU A 9 -22.82 12.86 8.26
C GLU A 9 -21.61 11.93 8.41
N SER A 10 -20.41 12.51 8.46
CA SER A 10 -19.18 11.77 8.71
C SER A 10 -18.43 12.35 9.90
N ILE A 11 -17.77 11.49 10.65
CA ILE A 11 -16.94 11.87 11.81
C ILE A 11 -15.51 11.37 11.54
N ARG A 12 -14.56 12.30 11.70
CA ARG A 12 -13.13 11.99 11.76
C ARG A 12 -12.65 12.14 13.20
N ARG A 13 -11.98 11.10 13.72
CA ARG A 13 -11.36 11.11 15.04
C ARG A 13 -9.92 10.63 14.92
N GLY A 14 -9.04 11.24 15.68
CA GLY A 14 -7.63 10.85 15.63
C GLY A 14 -6.84 11.40 16.78
N PHE A 15 -5.58 11.04 16.80
CA PHE A 15 -4.60 11.60 17.72
C PHE A 15 -3.26 11.78 16.98
N GLU A 16 -2.51 12.73 17.48
CA GLU A 16 -1.15 13.00 17.04
C GLU A 16 -0.22 12.93 18.26
N PHE A 17 0.91 12.30 18.06
CA PHE A 17 1.94 12.17 19.06
C PHE A 17 3.28 12.62 18.47
N VAL A 18 3.99 13.50 19.20
CA VAL A 18 5.33 13.96 18.83
C VAL A 18 6.24 13.81 20.04
N LEU A 19 7.34 13.10 19.84
CA LEU A 19 8.41 12.96 20.82
C LEU A 19 9.70 13.54 20.24
N GLN A 20 10.36 14.39 21.02
CA GLN A 20 11.65 14.94 20.67
C GLN A 20 12.59 14.82 21.85
N TRP A 21 13.78 14.32 21.58
CA TRP A 21 14.87 14.25 22.53
C TRP A 21 16.14 14.78 21.90
N LYS A 22 16.81 15.71 22.59
CA LYS A 22 18.13 16.24 22.18
C LYS A 22 19.03 16.25 23.38
N ASP A 23 20.26 15.77 23.19
CA ASP A 23 21.25 15.73 24.26
C ASP A 23 22.67 15.76 23.67
N ARG A 24 23.65 15.80 24.55
CA ARG A 24 25.06 15.78 24.19
C ARG A 24 25.89 14.90 25.14
N ILE A 25 26.84 14.19 24.58
CA ILE A 25 27.85 13.44 25.32
C ILE A 25 29.23 13.94 24.89
N GLY A 26 29.82 14.81 25.69
CA GLY A 26 31.06 15.51 25.31
C GLY A 26 30.86 16.38 24.07
N GLU A 27 31.54 16.07 22.98
CA GLU A 27 31.43 16.78 21.69
C GLU A 27 30.40 16.15 20.72
N LEU A 28 29.80 15.03 21.10
CA LEU A 28 28.73 14.40 20.33
C LEU A 28 27.41 15.06 20.72
N HIS A 29 26.78 15.73 19.77
CA HIS A 29 25.39 16.18 19.86
C HIS A 29 24.51 15.21 19.10
N TYR A 30 23.39 14.81 19.67
CA TYR A 30 22.42 13.93 19.01
C TYR A 30 21.00 14.35 19.30
N GLY A 31 20.13 14.08 18.33
CA GLY A 31 18.71 14.31 18.44
C GLY A 31 17.95 13.14 17.83
N ILE A 32 16.84 12.80 18.47
CA ILE A 32 15.86 11.84 17.95
C ILE A 32 14.49 12.50 18.04
N SER A 33 13.76 12.52 16.93
CA SER A 33 12.37 12.92 16.94
C SER A 33 11.51 11.85 16.27
N ALA A 34 10.36 11.57 16.87
CA ALA A 34 9.39 10.64 16.34
C ALA A 34 8.02 11.32 16.32
N ASN A 35 7.26 11.08 15.27
CA ASN A 35 5.87 11.50 15.16
C ASN A 35 4.99 10.34 14.73
N LEU A 36 3.78 10.32 15.24
CA LEU A 36 2.74 9.36 14.88
C LEU A 36 1.42 10.12 14.79
N THR A 37 0.76 10.00 13.63
CA THR A 37 -0.60 10.49 13.41
C THR A 37 -1.49 9.31 13.08
N CYS A 38 -2.55 9.13 13.85
CA CYS A 38 -3.55 8.11 13.59
C CYS A 38 -4.92 8.76 13.51
N TYR A 39 -5.73 8.34 12.53
CA TYR A 39 -7.11 8.78 12.44
C TYR A 39 -8.03 7.68 11.92
N ASP A 40 -9.32 7.81 12.22
CA ASP A 40 -10.39 6.95 11.72
C ASP A 40 -11.54 7.84 11.24
N ASP A 41 -12.01 7.57 10.03
CA ASP A 41 -13.14 8.26 9.41
C ASP A 41 -14.34 7.33 9.35
N ARG A 42 -15.47 7.77 9.86
CA ARG A 42 -16.69 6.96 9.83
C ARG A 42 -17.89 7.77 9.35
N TRP A 43 -18.76 7.11 8.59
CA TRP A 43 -20.10 7.60 8.35
C TRP A 43 -20.99 7.32 9.56
N ASN A 44 -21.62 8.36 10.10
CA ASN A 44 -22.79 8.21 10.98
C ASN A 44 -24.04 8.00 10.13
N ILE A 45 -24.17 8.82 9.08
CA ILE A 45 -25.25 8.72 8.11
C ILE A 45 -24.59 8.69 6.73
N ASN A 46 -24.67 7.54 6.06
CA ASN A 46 -24.17 7.40 4.69
C ASN A 46 -25.31 7.71 3.71
N PRO A 47 -25.28 8.83 2.99
CA PRO A 47 -26.36 9.24 2.09
C PRO A 47 -26.53 8.33 0.88
N ASN A 48 -25.49 7.53 0.58
CA ASN A 48 -25.46 6.60 -0.55
C ASN A 48 -25.64 5.15 -0.12
N GLU A 49 -26.14 4.91 1.10
CA GLU A 49 -26.38 3.56 1.56
C GLU A 49 -27.56 2.94 0.78
N ALA A 50 -27.24 1.97 -0.07
CA ALA A 50 -28.25 1.30 -0.87
C ALA A 50 -29.20 0.49 0.02
N GLU A 51 -30.48 0.40 -0.37
CA GLU A 51 -31.49 -0.37 0.34
C GLU A 51 -31.08 -1.86 0.49
N THR A 52 -30.35 -2.38 -0.48
CA THR A 52 -29.75 -3.73 -0.43
C THR A 52 -28.75 -3.91 0.71
N SER A 53 -28.06 -2.86 1.14
CA SER A 53 -27.12 -2.92 2.26
C SER A 53 -27.83 -2.97 3.61
N LEU A 54 -29.09 -2.53 3.68
CA LEU A 54 -29.94 -2.68 4.86
C LEU A 54 -30.35 -4.14 5.08
N LYS A 55 -30.53 -4.90 4.00
CA LYS A 55 -30.85 -6.34 4.06
C LYS A 55 -29.64 -7.20 4.38
N ASN A 56 -28.44 -6.77 3.97
CA ASN A 56 -27.18 -7.44 4.28
C ASN A 56 -26.27 -6.52 5.12
N PRO A 57 -26.29 -6.67 6.47
CA PRO A 57 -25.52 -5.80 7.36
C PRO A 57 -24.00 -5.90 7.13
N TYR A 58 -23.51 -6.95 6.51
CA TYR A 58 -22.09 -7.12 6.19
C TYR A 58 -21.63 -6.26 5.01
N LYS A 59 -22.56 -5.76 4.20
CA LYS A 59 -22.30 -4.76 3.16
C LYS A 59 -22.27 -3.32 3.67
N ARG A 60 -22.71 -3.10 4.91
CA ARG A 60 -22.68 -1.78 5.51
C ARG A 60 -21.26 -1.30 5.71
N GLY A 61 -20.95 -0.16 5.12
CA GLY A 61 -19.66 0.51 5.31
C GLY A 61 -19.81 1.72 6.21
N THR A 62 -19.16 1.67 7.33
CA THR A 62 -19.07 2.81 8.23
C THR A 62 -17.89 3.70 7.92
N GLN A 63 -16.95 3.28 7.06
CA GLN A 63 -15.74 4.02 6.78
C GLN A 63 -15.95 5.00 5.63
N VAL A 64 -15.45 6.23 5.80
CA VAL A 64 -15.43 7.27 4.79
C VAL A 64 -14.20 7.11 3.92
N GLY A 65 -14.41 7.29 2.64
CA GLY A 65 -13.33 7.33 1.66
C GLY A 65 -12.78 5.97 1.30
N ALA A 66 -12.65 5.80 0.02
CA ALA A 66 -11.97 4.74 -0.65
C ALA A 66 -12.61 3.35 -0.62
N TYR A 67 -12.13 2.54 -1.41
CA TYR A 67 -12.38 1.15 -1.74
C TYR A 67 -12.70 0.21 -0.57
N THR A 68 -13.58 0.63 0.32
CA THR A 68 -14.32 -0.30 1.17
C THR A 68 -15.46 -0.88 0.33
N GLY A 69 -15.11 -1.50 -0.80
CA GLY A 69 -16.07 -2.22 -1.62
C GLY A 69 -16.55 -3.47 -0.89
N ALA A 70 -17.70 -3.96 -1.29
CA ALA A 70 -18.09 -5.31 -0.93
C ALA A 70 -17.32 -6.27 -1.85
N TYR A 71 -16.57 -7.20 -1.26
CA TYR A 71 -15.72 -8.15 -1.96
C TYR A 71 -16.01 -9.57 -1.52
N TYR A 72 -15.77 -10.54 -2.41
CA TYR A 72 -15.77 -11.95 -2.03
C TYR A 72 -14.53 -12.26 -1.18
N LYS A 73 -14.71 -13.08 -0.15
CA LYS A 73 -13.59 -13.62 0.63
C LYS A 73 -12.93 -14.75 -0.15
N ASN A 74 -11.65 -14.60 -0.43
CA ASN A 74 -10.84 -15.64 -1.06
C ASN A 74 -10.44 -16.71 -0.05
N LEU A 75 -10.58 -17.99 -0.44
CA LEU A 75 -10.14 -19.18 0.29
C LEU A 75 -8.88 -19.83 -0.31
N GLY A 76 -8.19 -19.14 -1.24
CA GLY A 76 -7.09 -19.70 -2.00
C GLY A 76 -7.54 -20.24 -3.35
N TYR A 77 -6.76 -21.14 -3.88
CA TYR A 77 -7.01 -21.78 -5.17
C TYR A 77 -7.77 -23.09 -5.00
N TYR A 78 -8.60 -23.44 -5.99
CA TYR A 78 -9.06 -24.83 -6.11
C TYR A 78 -7.86 -25.76 -6.29
N ALA A 79 -7.75 -26.79 -5.44
CA ALA A 79 -6.63 -27.70 -5.45
C ALA A 79 -6.68 -28.68 -6.64
N ASP A 80 -7.86 -29.23 -6.91
CA ASP A 80 -8.11 -30.20 -7.97
C ASP A 80 -9.58 -30.15 -8.45
N TYR A 81 -9.92 -31.05 -9.37
CA TYR A 81 -11.27 -31.15 -9.89
C TYR A 81 -12.31 -31.55 -8.83
N ARG A 82 -11.94 -32.35 -7.84
CA ARG A 82 -12.83 -32.74 -6.74
C ARG A 82 -13.17 -31.55 -5.86
N ASP A 83 -12.15 -30.72 -5.59
CA ASP A 83 -12.33 -29.47 -4.84
C ASP A 83 -13.31 -28.52 -5.60
N VAL A 84 -13.19 -28.42 -6.92
CA VAL A 84 -14.14 -27.65 -7.75
C VAL A 84 -15.57 -28.23 -7.66
N MET A 85 -15.71 -29.55 -7.65
CA MET A 85 -17.03 -30.20 -7.61
C MET A 85 -17.70 -30.09 -6.24
N ASN A 86 -16.94 -30.12 -5.17
CA ASN A 86 -17.44 -30.20 -3.79
C ASN A 86 -17.66 -28.83 -3.12
N ASN A 87 -17.26 -27.75 -3.76
CA ASN A 87 -17.44 -26.40 -3.20
C ASN A 87 -18.46 -25.58 -3.98
N PRO A 88 -19.15 -24.63 -3.33
CA PRO A 88 -19.99 -23.64 -3.99
C PRO A 88 -19.24 -22.88 -5.09
N LYS A 89 -19.91 -22.55 -6.15
CA LYS A 89 -19.36 -21.82 -7.29
C LYS A 89 -19.97 -20.44 -7.35
N ARG A 90 -19.15 -19.46 -7.70
CA ARG A 90 -19.64 -18.09 -7.91
C ARG A 90 -20.64 -18.08 -9.09
N ASN A 91 -21.73 -17.39 -8.88
CA ASN A 91 -22.73 -17.20 -9.94
C ASN A 91 -22.09 -16.53 -11.18
N GLY A 92 -22.31 -17.13 -12.34
CA GLY A 92 -21.67 -16.73 -13.59
C GLY A 92 -20.29 -17.35 -13.85
N SER A 93 -19.70 -18.09 -12.90
CA SER A 93 -18.48 -18.86 -13.16
C SER A 93 -18.76 -20.05 -14.06
N THR A 94 -17.85 -20.31 -14.99
CA THR A 94 -17.93 -21.42 -15.95
C THR A 94 -16.56 -22.08 -16.04
N LYS A 95 -16.49 -23.37 -16.40
CA LYS A 95 -15.25 -24.08 -16.70
C LYS A 95 -14.13 -23.89 -15.64
N LEU A 96 -14.54 -23.88 -14.36
CA LEU A 96 -13.56 -23.77 -13.25
C LEU A 96 -12.60 -24.95 -13.24
N MET A 97 -11.34 -24.67 -12.92
CA MET A 97 -10.24 -25.62 -12.87
C MET A 97 -9.43 -25.44 -11.59
N ALA A 98 -8.58 -26.42 -11.28
CA ALA A 98 -7.53 -26.25 -10.26
C ALA A 98 -6.69 -25.01 -10.56
N GLY A 99 -6.42 -24.21 -9.53
CA GLY A 99 -5.71 -22.91 -9.65
C GLY A 99 -6.59 -21.70 -9.90
N ASP A 100 -7.91 -21.89 -10.08
CA ASP A 100 -8.84 -20.79 -10.03
C ASP A 100 -9.14 -20.39 -8.58
N LEU A 101 -9.52 -19.11 -8.37
CA LEU A 101 -9.86 -18.61 -7.04
C LEU A 101 -11.14 -19.25 -6.52
N LYS A 102 -11.11 -19.66 -5.26
CA LYS A 102 -12.22 -20.22 -4.50
C LYS A 102 -12.73 -19.18 -3.50
N TYR A 103 -14.04 -19.07 -3.36
CA TYR A 103 -14.69 -18.06 -2.53
C TYR A 103 -15.48 -18.68 -1.38
N TYR A 104 -15.61 -17.90 -0.32
CA TYR A 104 -16.36 -18.28 0.87
C TYR A 104 -17.85 -18.00 0.68
N ASP A 105 -18.67 -19.01 0.92
CA ASP A 105 -20.11 -18.91 1.02
C ASP A 105 -20.46 -18.37 2.41
N PHE A 106 -20.80 -17.08 2.45
CA PHE A 106 -20.92 -16.35 3.70
C PHE A 106 -22.26 -16.61 4.38
N ASN A 107 -23.35 -16.79 3.59
CA ASN A 107 -24.69 -17.05 4.08
C ASN A 107 -25.00 -18.56 4.20
N GLY A 108 -24.16 -19.44 3.64
CA GLY A 108 -24.28 -20.89 3.74
C GLY A 108 -25.39 -21.48 2.86
N ASP A 109 -25.82 -20.78 1.79
CA ASP A 109 -26.91 -21.24 0.94
C ASP A 109 -26.47 -22.17 -0.23
N GLY A 110 -25.15 -22.42 -0.31
CA GLY A 110 -24.55 -23.30 -1.33
C GLY A 110 -24.29 -22.61 -2.66
N LYS A 111 -24.43 -21.29 -2.74
CA LYS A 111 -24.12 -20.47 -3.91
C LYS A 111 -23.18 -19.36 -3.51
N ILE A 112 -22.40 -18.86 -4.43
CA ILE A 112 -21.58 -17.66 -4.22
C ILE A 112 -22.13 -16.56 -5.11
N ASP A 113 -22.79 -15.58 -4.51
CA ASP A 113 -23.37 -14.46 -5.23
C ASP A 113 -23.20 -13.11 -4.50
N GLY A 114 -24.01 -12.10 -4.87
CA GLY A 114 -23.89 -10.79 -4.28
C GLY A 114 -24.12 -10.76 -2.77
N ASP A 115 -24.77 -11.76 -2.18
CA ASP A 115 -25.06 -11.81 -0.75
C ASP A 115 -23.87 -12.36 0.08
N ASP A 116 -22.89 -12.97 -0.60
CA ASP A 116 -21.62 -13.42 0.02
C ASP A 116 -20.53 -12.36 0.02
N GLN A 117 -20.83 -11.20 -0.52
CA GLN A 117 -19.91 -10.08 -0.48
C GLN A 117 -20.04 -9.34 0.85
N TYR A 118 -18.92 -9.01 1.46
CA TYR A 118 -18.88 -8.14 2.62
C TYR A 118 -17.77 -7.11 2.50
N ARG A 119 -17.86 -6.05 3.31
CA ARG A 119 -16.85 -5.00 3.28
C ARG A 119 -15.58 -5.46 3.97
N MET A 120 -14.46 -5.28 3.29
CA MET A 120 -13.14 -5.60 3.81
C MET A 120 -12.09 -4.63 3.29
N GLY A 121 -10.92 -4.65 3.94
CA GLY A 121 -9.80 -3.75 3.63
C GLY A 121 -9.84 -2.45 4.42
N ASP A 122 -8.71 -1.75 4.41
CA ASP A 122 -8.50 -0.52 5.18
C ASP A 122 -8.73 0.76 4.35
N GLY A 123 -9.10 0.61 3.08
CA GLY A 123 -9.17 1.73 2.14
C GLY A 123 -7.82 2.05 1.50
N THR A 124 -7.80 3.09 0.66
CA THR A 124 -6.62 3.48 -0.13
C THR A 124 -5.82 4.62 0.49
N SER A 125 -6.33 5.24 1.55
CA SER A 125 -5.64 6.30 2.28
C SER A 125 -5.10 5.76 3.60
N PRO A 126 -3.81 5.95 3.89
CA PRO A 126 -3.22 5.50 5.15
C PRO A 126 -3.93 6.13 6.35
N ARG A 127 -4.27 5.34 7.36
CA ARG A 127 -4.87 5.85 8.61
C ARG A 127 -3.88 6.09 9.71
N ALA A 128 -2.70 5.54 9.58
CA ALA A 128 -1.60 5.86 10.46
C ALA A 128 -0.35 6.18 9.65
N ASN A 129 0.24 7.33 9.95
CA ASN A 129 1.50 7.80 9.40
C ASN A 129 2.48 8.02 10.54
N TYR A 130 3.73 7.63 10.33
CA TYR A 130 4.77 7.81 11.32
C TYR A 130 6.10 8.20 10.68
N GLY A 131 6.90 8.92 11.44
CA GLY A 131 8.24 9.31 11.05
C GLY A 131 9.20 9.24 12.22
N ILE A 132 10.44 8.87 11.95
CA ILE A 132 11.54 8.87 12.91
C ILE A 132 12.73 9.57 12.27
N ASN A 133 13.15 10.70 12.87
CA ASN A 133 14.32 11.41 12.44
C ASN A 133 15.42 11.27 13.49
N VAL A 134 16.63 10.99 13.02
CA VAL A 134 17.84 10.95 13.84
C VAL A 134 18.84 11.94 13.27
N ASP A 135 19.34 12.82 14.09
CA ASP A 135 20.39 13.75 13.76
C ASP A 135 21.57 13.62 14.73
N MET A 136 22.78 13.69 14.21
CA MET A 136 24.00 13.61 15.01
C MET A 136 25.06 14.57 14.45
N SER A 137 25.83 15.15 15.34
CA SER A 137 27.02 15.90 14.96
C SER A 137 28.19 15.62 15.92
N TYR A 138 29.37 15.43 15.34
CA TYR A 138 30.58 15.12 16.08
C TYR A 138 31.82 15.61 15.34
N LYS A 139 32.57 16.52 15.94
CA LYS A 139 33.89 17.01 15.43
C LYS A 139 33.87 17.38 13.94
N GLY A 140 32.86 18.17 13.53
CA GLY A 140 32.70 18.60 12.15
C GLY A 140 31.91 17.61 11.26
N TRP A 141 31.71 16.39 11.71
CA TRP A 141 30.80 15.45 11.05
C TRP A 141 29.33 15.77 11.37
N SER A 142 28.49 15.65 10.38
CA SER A 142 27.04 15.70 10.53
C SER A 142 26.42 14.45 9.92
N PHE A 143 25.42 13.91 10.58
CA PHE A 143 24.62 12.77 10.12
C PHE A 143 23.16 13.09 10.33
N ASN A 144 22.33 12.82 9.33
CA ASN A 144 20.88 12.88 9.45
C ASN A 144 20.28 11.67 8.75
N MET A 145 19.20 11.15 9.33
CA MET A 145 18.47 10.01 8.78
C MET A 145 16.98 10.16 9.11
N LEU A 146 16.13 10.06 8.09
CA LEU A 146 14.67 10.08 8.24
C LEU A 146 14.07 8.76 7.75
N TRP A 147 13.42 8.07 8.66
CA TRP A 147 12.51 6.98 8.35
C TRP A 147 11.07 7.48 8.34
N GLN A 148 10.31 7.07 7.34
CA GLN A 148 8.89 7.38 7.19
C GLN A 148 8.13 6.10 6.90
N GLY A 149 6.93 5.99 7.42
CA GLY A 149 6.08 4.85 7.14
C GLY A 149 4.61 5.19 7.26
N ALA A 150 3.80 4.30 6.71
CA ALA A 150 2.35 4.35 6.79
C ALA A 150 1.78 2.95 6.93
N THR A 151 0.60 2.85 7.54
CA THR A 151 -0.09 1.58 7.73
C THR A 151 -1.61 1.75 7.68
N ASN A 152 -2.33 0.64 7.72
CA ASN A 152 -3.78 0.58 7.65
C ASN A 152 -4.32 1.18 6.34
N TYR A 153 -3.81 0.69 5.22
CA TYR A 153 -4.35 0.97 3.90
C TYR A 153 -3.96 -0.11 2.89
N ASN A 154 -4.72 -0.17 1.80
CA ASN A 154 -4.55 -1.15 0.75
C ASN A 154 -4.37 -0.48 -0.63
N ILE A 155 -3.65 -1.17 -1.51
CA ILE A 155 -3.70 -0.92 -2.95
C ILE A 155 -4.65 -1.96 -3.54
N TYR A 156 -5.68 -1.53 -4.25
CA TYR A 156 -6.51 -2.44 -5.03
C TYR A 156 -5.89 -2.62 -6.41
N VAL A 157 -5.62 -3.86 -6.78
CA VAL A 157 -5.12 -4.18 -8.12
C VAL A 157 -6.23 -3.92 -9.12
N ASP A 158 -6.01 -3.00 -10.07
CA ASP A 158 -7.00 -2.63 -11.09
C ASP A 158 -7.31 -3.81 -12.02
N ALA A 159 -8.53 -3.83 -12.55
CA ALA A 159 -8.99 -4.83 -13.50
C ALA A 159 -8.06 -4.99 -14.73
N ILE A 160 -7.41 -3.91 -15.15
CA ILE A 160 -6.41 -3.92 -16.22
C ILE A 160 -5.22 -4.83 -15.86
N LEU A 161 -4.74 -4.75 -14.62
CA LEU A 161 -3.63 -5.57 -14.14
C LEU A 161 -4.08 -6.98 -13.75
N MET A 162 -5.31 -7.13 -13.23
CA MET A 162 -5.85 -8.44 -12.91
C MET A 162 -5.92 -9.33 -14.15
N GLY A 163 -6.49 -8.81 -15.22
CA GLY A 163 -6.78 -9.58 -16.43
C GLY A 163 -5.57 -10.01 -17.24
N GLY A 164 -4.38 -9.46 -17.00
CA GLY A 164 -3.09 -9.85 -17.60
C GLY A 164 -3.02 -9.95 -19.12
N ASN A 165 -4.15 -10.00 -19.76
CA ASN A 165 -4.27 -10.25 -21.17
C ASN A 165 -5.54 -9.57 -21.74
N SER A 166 -5.66 -8.27 -21.49
CA SER A 166 -6.60 -7.51 -22.32
C SER A 166 -5.93 -7.31 -23.66
N ASN A 167 -6.70 -7.41 -24.74
CA ASN A 167 -6.22 -7.19 -26.11
C ASN A 167 -5.53 -5.83 -26.33
N TYR A 168 -5.47 -5.00 -25.31
CA TYR A 168 -4.94 -3.63 -25.32
C TYR A 168 -3.61 -3.45 -24.58
N LEU A 169 -3.21 -4.41 -23.74
CA LEU A 169 -1.95 -4.31 -22.99
C LEU A 169 -1.17 -5.63 -23.07
N PRO A 170 -0.24 -5.75 -24.02
CA PRO A 170 0.61 -6.93 -24.16
C PRO A 170 1.73 -7.00 -23.11
N VAL A 171 1.65 -6.20 -22.05
CA VAL A 171 2.67 -6.16 -21.00
C VAL A 171 2.28 -7.11 -19.88
N ILE A 172 3.15 -8.06 -19.58
CA ILE A 172 3.06 -8.94 -18.41
C ILE A 172 3.90 -8.29 -17.30
N TYR A 173 3.28 -8.06 -16.16
CA TYR A 173 3.96 -7.57 -14.98
C TYR A 173 4.68 -8.71 -14.26
N ASP A 174 5.72 -8.39 -13.52
CA ASP A 174 6.57 -9.38 -12.84
C ASP A 174 5.76 -10.32 -11.94
N PHE A 175 4.82 -9.81 -11.16
CA PHE A 175 3.95 -10.64 -10.31
C PHE A 175 3.05 -11.60 -11.09
N GLN A 176 2.77 -11.34 -12.36
CA GLN A 176 1.98 -12.20 -13.25
C GLN A 176 2.81 -13.34 -13.86
N THR A 177 4.10 -13.38 -13.62
CA THR A 177 4.97 -14.49 -14.05
C THR A 177 4.97 -15.64 -13.05
N ASP A 178 4.65 -15.36 -11.78
CA ASP A 178 4.47 -16.37 -10.72
C ASP A 178 3.05 -16.95 -10.77
N ILE A 179 2.78 -17.77 -11.78
CA ILE A 179 1.47 -18.30 -12.12
C ILE A 179 1.24 -19.64 -11.42
N TRP A 180 0.02 -19.86 -10.95
CA TRP A 180 -0.38 -21.16 -10.41
C TRP A 180 -0.19 -22.30 -11.42
N ALA A 181 0.49 -23.35 -10.98
CA ALA A 181 0.67 -24.61 -11.69
C ALA A 181 0.67 -25.77 -10.67
N PRO A 182 0.47 -27.03 -11.12
CA PRO A 182 0.51 -28.18 -10.20
C PRO A 182 1.76 -28.32 -9.36
N ASP A 183 2.88 -27.81 -9.85
CA ASP A 183 4.17 -27.74 -9.18
C ASP A 183 4.44 -26.40 -8.49
N ASN A 184 3.53 -25.41 -8.62
CA ASN A 184 3.57 -24.09 -8.02
C ASN A 184 2.21 -23.69 -7.43
N VAL A 185 1.75 -24.43 -6.44
CA VAL A 185 0.41 -24.24 -5.82
C VAL A 185 0.28 -22.99 -4.96
N ASN A 186 1.40 -22.38 -4.56
CA ASN A 186 1.46 -21.16 -3.73
C ASN A 186 1.78 -19.91 -4.55
N ALA A 187 1.56 -19.95 -5.84
CA ALA A 187 1.83 -18.84 -6.75
C ALA A 187 1.12 -17.56 -6.34
N LEU A 188 1.69 -16.43 -6.72
CA LEU A 188 1.12 -15.10 -6.47
C LEU A 188 -0.03 -14.78 -7.42
N TYR A 189 -0.07 -15.39 -8.60
CA TYR A 189 -1.10 -15.16 -9.62
C TYR A 189 -1.90 -16.45 -9.88
N PRO A 190 -3.24 -16.36 -10.05
CA PRO A 190 -4.07 -17.53 -10.30
C PRO A 190 -3.72 -18.18 -11.63
N ARG A 191 -4.27 -19.37 -11.85
CA ARG A 191 -4.16 -20.07 -13.12
C ARG A 191 -4.52 -19.16 -14.28
N GLN A 192 -3.67 -19.11 -15.27
CA GLN A 192 -3.94 -18.36 -16.49
C GLN A 192 -4.82 -19.19 -17.44
N HIS A 193 -5.80 -18.52 -18.04
CA HIS A 193 -6.68 -19.05 -19.07
C HIS A 193 -6.44 -18.35 -20.41
N ALA A 194 -6.98 -18.91 -21.48
CA ALA A 194 -6.88 -18.32 -22.82
C ALA A 194 -7.50 -16.91 -22.93
N SER A 195 -8.45 -16.60 -22.06
CA SER A 195 -8.99 -15.25 -21.87
C SER A 195 -9.54 -15.08 -20.46
N ALA A 196 -9.66 -13.85 -20.01
CA ALA A 196 -10.27 -13.52 -18.71
C ALA A 196 -11.70 -14.07 -18.57
N GLY A 197 -12.48 -14.09 -19.67
CA GLY A 197 -13.83 -14.59 -19.69
C GLY A 197 -13.97 -16.12 -19.76
N PHE A 198 -12.88 -16.87 -19.92
CA PHE A 198 -12.94 -18.33 -20.07
C PHE A 198 -13.66 -19.02 -18.91
N ASN A 199 -13.34 -18.63 -17.68
CA ASN A 199 -13.97 -19.15 -16.46
C ASN A 199 -15.09 -18.25 -15.91
N GLY A 200 -15.71 -17.41 -16.75
CA GLY A 200 -16.74 -16.46 -16.34
C GLY A 200 -16.17 -15.29 -15.52
N ASN A 201 -14.95 -14.86 -15.80
CA ASN A 201 -14.19 -13.87 -15.03
C ASN A 201 -14.03 -14.22 -13.54
N ASN A 202 -14.04 -15.50 -13.19
CA ASN A 202 -13.99 -15.92 -11.80
C ASN A 202 -12.80 -15.34 -11.05
N ASN A 203 -11.61 -15.35 -11.67
CA ASN A 203 -10.37 -14.87 -11.02
C ASN A 203 -10.25 -13.35 -10.97
N PHE A 204 -11.12 -12.60 -11.66
CA PHE A 204 -10.99 -11.15 -11.91
C PHE A 204 -12.17 -10.34 -11.39
N VAL A 205 -12.84 -10.84 -10.35
CA VAL A 205 -13.89 -10.12 -9.64
C VAL A 205 -13.33 -9.45 -8.37
N GLY A 206 -14.13 -8.57 -7.79
CA GLY A 206 -13.77 -7.92 -6.53
C GLY A 206 -13.61 -8.92 -5.39
N THR A 207 -12.39 -9.13 -4.94
CA THR A 207 -12.03 -10.06 -3.85
C THR A 207 -10.86 -9.50 -3.04
N ASP A 208 -10.73 -9.94 -1.80
CA ASP A 208 -9.59 -9.59 -0.94
C ASP A 208 -8.24 -10.12 -1.48
N PHE A 209 -8.25 -11.04 -2.42
CA PHE A 209 -7.04 -11.47 -3.12
C PHE A 209 -6.33 -10.30 -3.82
N TRP A 210 -7.10 -9.38 -4.38
CA TRP A 210 -6.59 -8.20 -5.10
C TRP A 210 -6.44 -6.96 -4.21
N LEU A 211 -6.69 -7.09 -2.91
CA LEU A 211 -6.41 -6.04 -1.92
C LEU A 211 -5.01 -6.24 -1.35
N VAL A 212 -4.04 -5.55 -1.93
CA VAL A 212 -2.64 -5.62 -1.52
C VAL A 212 -2.42 -4.76 -0.28
N ASP A 213 -1.86 -5.33 0.77
CA ASP A 213 -1.42 -4.58 1.95
C ASP A 213 -0.28 -3.64 1.57
N ALA A 214 -0.52 -2.35 1.69
CA ALA A 214 0.38 -1.29 1.27
C ALA A 214 1.19 -0.66 2.42
N ARG A 215 1.09 -1.20 3.65
CA ARG A 215 1.93 -0.73 4.76
C ARG A 215 3.41 -0.75 4.38
N TYR A 216 4.13 0.26 4.85
CA TYR A 216 5.56 0.34 4.56
C TYR A 216 6.33 1.10 5.64
N ILE A 217 7.63 0.88 5.62
CA ILE A 217 8.64 1.74 6.23
C ILE A 217 9.75 2.01 5.19
N ARG A 218 10.14 3.28 5.06
CA ARG A 218 11.13 3.74 4.07
C ARG A 218 12.18 4.61 4.72
N LEU A 219 13.44 4.34 4.40
CA LEU A 219 14.52 5.29 4.62
C LEU A 219 14.39 6.40 3.57
N LYS A 220 13.69 7.47 3.97
CA LYS A 220 13.28 8.57 3.09
C LYS A 220 14.45 9.42 2.67
N ASN A 221 15.31 9.76 3.63
CA ASN A 221 16.60 10.37 3.36
C ASN A 221 17.66 9.90 4.36
N MET A 222 18.90 9.99 3.94
CA MET A 222 20.07 9.82 4.79
C MET A 222 21.15 10.72 4.24
N SER A 223 21.82 11.47 5.10
CA SER A 223 22.94 12.33 4.71
C SER A 223 24.08 12.24 5.69
N VAL A 224 25.29 12.35 5.16
CA VAL A 224 26.54 12.47 5.90
C VAL A 224 27.27 13.68 5.37
N GLY A 225 27.71 14.57 6.24
CA GLY A 225 28.46 15.75 5.86
C GLY A 225 29.70 15.93 6.73
N TYR A 226 30.68 16.67 6.21
CA TYR A 226 31.85 17.09 6.96
C TYR A 226 32.14 18.55 6.73
N ASP A 227 32.31 19.28 7.81
CA ASP A 227 32.76 20.69 7.82
C ASP A 227 34.28 20.77 7.90
N PHE A 228 34.91 21.06 6.78
CA PHE A 228 36.35 21.20 6.68
C PHE A 228 36.89 22.40 7.47
N LYS A 229 36.06 23.43 7.72
CA LYS A 229 36.44 24.57 8.58
C LYS A 229 36.64 24.18 10.04
N HIS A 230 36.00 23.10 10.48
CA HIS A 230 36.16 22.62 11.85
C HIS A 230 37.65 22.34 12.21
N LYS A 231 38.38 21.70 11.27
CA LYS A 231 39.79 21.31 11.53
C LYS A 231 40.73 21.61 10.36
N LEU A 232 40.49 21.08 9.19
CA LEU A 232 41.44 21.08 8.06
C LEU A 232 41.68 22.47 7.48
N LEU A 233 40.64 23.28 7.34
CA LEU A 233 40.70 24.64 6.77
C LEU A 233 40.53 25.73 7.83
N LYS A 234 40.78 25.44 9.09
CA LYS A 234 40.57 26.36 10.22
C LYS A 234 41.32 27.69 10.01
N ASN A 235 42.53 27.63 9.48
CA ASN A 235 43.44 28.80 9.34
C ASN A 235 43.25 29.54 7.99
N VAL A 236 42.34 29.15 7.12
CA VAL A 236 42.07 29.80 5.83
C VAL A 236 41.17 31.00 6.08
N ALA A 237 41.73 32.21 6.20
CA ALA A 237 41.00 33.40 6.67
C ALA A 237 39.91 33.88 5.72
N TRP A 238 40.10 33.74 4.41
CA TRP A 238 39.18 34.22 3.38
C TRP A 238 37.93 33.34 3.21
N MET A 239 37.95 32.12 3.79
CA MET A 239 36.83 31.15 3.68
C MET A 239 36.12 31.10 5.04
N THR A 240 34.82 31.36 5.05
CA THR A 240 33.97 31.29 6.24
C THR A 240 33.34 29.93 6.48
N LYS A 241 33.09 29.16 5.40
CA LYS A 241 32.46 27.85 5.43
C LYS A 241 32.99 26.93 4.32
N CYS A 242 33.19 25.67 4.62
CA CYS A 242 33.45 24.62 3.60
C CYS A 242 32.88 23.31 4.09
N ASN A 243 31.72 22.94 3.55
CA ASN A 243 31.02 21.72 3.92
C ASN A 243 30.78 20.85 2.68
N LEU A 244 31.21 19.61 2.75
CA LEU A 244 30.92 18.58 1.76
C LEU A 244 29.89 17.61 2.35
N SER A 245 28.83 17.34 1.63
CA SER A 245 27.81 16.38 2.07
C SER A 245 27.41 15.41 0.96
N LEU A 246 27.13 14.19 1.36
CA LEU A 246 26.54 13.13 0.56
C LEU A 246 25.14 12.87 1.09
N ALA A 247 24.15 12.86 0.23
CA ALA A 247 22.78 12.53 0.60
C ALA A 247 22.19 11.50 -0.34
N GLY A 248 21.35 10.65 0.20
CA GLY A 248 20.57 9.69 -0.56
C GLY A 248 19.10 9.74 -0.15
N TYR A 249 18.23 9.60 -1.14
CA TYR A 249 16.77 9.64 -0.96
C TYR A 249 16.13 8.33 -1.42
N ASN A 250 15.08 7.91 -0.70
CA ASN A 250 14.31 6.69 -0.96
C ASN A 250 15.18 5.42 -1.03
N LEU A 251 16.19 5.32 -0.15
CA LEU A 251 17.25 4.32 -0.25
C LEU A 251 16.75 2.90 -0.01
N LEU A 252 15.92 2.72 1.02
CA LEU A 252 15.40 1.42 1.42
C LEU A 252 13.90 1.52 1.62
N THR A 253 13.16 0.51 1.15
CA THR A 253 11.71 0.40 1.39
C THR A 253 11.38 -1.04 1.74
N PHE A 254 10.66 -1.22 2.84
CA PHE A 254 10.10 -2.50 3.27
C PHE A 254 8.58 -2.40 3.20
N SER A 255 7.95 -3.25 2.40
CA SER A 255 6.50 -3.28 2.20
C SER A 255 6.07 -4.64 1.64
N PRO A 256 4.91 -5.19 2.06
CA PRO A 256 4.31 -6.35 1.41
C PRO A 256 3.96 -6.11 -0.07
N ALA A 257 3.64 -4.86 -0.44
CA ALA A 257 3.30 -4.49 -1.82
C ALA A 257 4.43 -4.72 -2.83
N LYS A 258 5.67 -4.81 -2.35
CA LYS A 258 6.84 -5.05 -3.21
C LYS A 258 6.78 -6.36 -3.99
N LYS A 259 6.23 -7.41 -3.42
CA LYS A 259 6.07 -8.69 -4.12
C LYS A 259 5.13 -8.61 -5.32
N TRP A 260 4.27 -7.58 -5.34
CA TRP A 260 3.38 -7.26 -6.44
C TRP A 260 3.99 -6.25 -7.43
N GLY A 261 5.23 -5.80 -7.21
CA GLY A 261 5.88 -4.77 -8.01
C GLY A 261 5.38 -3.35 -7.75
N PHE A 262 4.52 -3.13 -6.74
CA PHE A 262 3.98 -1.80 -6.42
C PHE A 262 4.87 -1.05 -5.44
N ASP A 263 5.05 0.26 -5.71
CA ASP A 263 5.56 1.17 -4.69
C ASP A 263 4.41 1.62 -3.79
N PRO A 264 4.51 1.46 -2.47
CA PRO A 264 3.42 1.78 -1.55
C PRO A 264 3.04 3.27 -1.53
N GLU A 265 3.93 4.18 -1.94
CA GLU A 265 3.63 5.62 -2.02
C GLU A 265 3.13 6.06 -3.42
N SER A 266 3.10 5.19 -4.42
CA SER A 266 2.78 5.57 -5.80
C SER A 266 1.30 5.77 -6.09
N GLY A 267 0.46 5.72 -5.08
CA GLY A 267 -0.97 6.01 -5.19
C GLY A 267 -1.87 4.79 -5.05
N SER A 268 -3.16 5.06 -4.99
CA SER A 268 -4.20 4.13 -4.57
C SER A 268 -4.70 3.18 -5.64
N SER A 269 -4.43 3.45 -6.90
CA SER A 269 -4.82 2.57 -8.01
C SER A 269 -3.65 1.72 -8.45
N GLY A 270 -3.75 0.42 -8.26
CA GLY A 270 -2.81 -0.55 -8.81
C GLY A 270 -2.95 -0.69 -10.33
N SER A 271 -3.03 0.44 -11.04
CA SER A 271 -3.17 0.46 -12.50
C SER A 271 -1.85 0.37 -13.26
N GLY A 272 -0.71 0.46 -12.54
CA GLY A 272 0.62 0.39 -13.14
C GLY A 272 1.06 1.62 -13.94
N TYR A 273 0.21 2.65 -14.07
CA TYR A 273 0.53 3.87 -14.82
C TYR A 273 1.30 4.93 -14.02
N THR A 274 1.58 4.68 -12.75
CA THR A 274 2.32 5.62 -11.91
C THR A 274 3.82 5.48 -12.12
N TYR A 275 4.49 6.62 -12.24
CA TYR A 275 5.96 6.63 -12.33
C TYR A 275 6.57 6.13 -11.03
N PRO A 276 7.49 5.15 -11.06
CA PRO A 276 8.11 4.62 -9.84
C PRO A 276 8.96 5.68 -9.14
N ILE A 277 8.92 5.67 -7.81
CA ILE A 277 9.71 6.60 -6.99
C ILE A 277 11.19 6.25 -7.13
N SER A 278 11.96 7.21 -7.65
CA SER A 278 13.39 7.05 -7.91
C SER A 278 14.22 7.15 -6.63
N ARG A 279 15.33 6.41 -6.59
CA ARG A 279 16.42 6.66 -5.66
C ARG A 279 17.28 7.77 -6.21
N VAL A 280 17.63 8.73 -5.36
CA VAL A 280 18.45 9.88 -5.76
C VAL A 280 19.65 9.95 -4.83
N TYR A 281 20.83 10.16 -5.42
CA TYR A 281 22.07 10.40 -4.70
C TYR A 281 22.59 11.78 -5.05
N THR A 282 22.96 12.54 -4.04
CA THR A 282 23.40 13.92 -4.20
C THR A 282 24.73 14.14 -3.50
N VAL A 283 25.66 14.80 -4.18
CA VAL A 283 26.88 15.33 -3.60
C VAL A 283 26.76 16.86 -3.59
N SER A 284 26.95 17.47 -2.43
CA SER A 284 26.85 18.92 -2.29
C SER A 284 28.11 19.47 -1.64
N LEU A 285 28.70 20.48 -2.27
CA LEU A 285 29.80 21.27 -1.73
C LEU A 285 29.31 22.69 -1.48
N ASN A 286 29.39 23.15 -0.23
CA ASN A 286 28.94 24.47 0.16
C ASN A 286 30.15 25.26 0.68
N ILE A 287 30.51 26.31 -0.06
CA ILE A 287 31.65 27.18 0.27
C ILE A 287 31.11 28.58 0.57
N GLY A 288 31.56 29.18 1.68
CA GLY A 288 31.29 30.56 2.06
C GLY A 288 32.58 31.37 2.09
N PHE A 289 32.48 32.61 1.67
CA PHE A 289 33.59 33.57 1.63
C PHE A 289 33.37 34.70 2.60
#